data_2c206790c691492f5a8e5d6e9b907b8b
#
_entry.id   2c206790c691492f5a8e5d6e9b907b8b
#
_cell.length_a   1.000
_cell.length_b   1.000
_cell.length_c   1.000
_cell.angle_alpha   90.00
_cell.angle_beta   90.00
_cell.angle_gamma   90.00
#
_symmetry.space_group_name_H-M   'P 1'
#
loop_
_entity.id
_entity.type
_entity.pdbx_description
1 polymer ?
#
loop_
_entity_poly.entity_id
_entity_poly.type
_entity_poly.pdbx_seq_one_letter_code
_entity_poly.pdbx_strand_id
1 'polypeptide(L)'
;MKKISFEQYNKWATAQGGFIEEDGEFDAEEAFEEEGVQFHKGDFSVDKLNISPCVVVDGDLEVKGEIDWEFERGLLVVNGNLKCKRFRFPFQAIIAGNIEAEVIRINSGCDYYLIVGGDIHAKSVVELGHVITVHGKIYSPEVRSVMNEISVGGKVVSRSAWLESDDED
;
A
#
# COMPACT_ATOMS: atom_id res chain seq x y z
N MET A 1 -15.50 -12.29 -0.37
CA MET A 1 -14.10 -12.71 -0.08
C MET A 1 -14.10 -14.05 0.63
N LYS A 2 -13.02 -14.79 0.55
CA LYS A 2 -12.81 -16.09 1.19
C LYS A 2 -11.65 -15.96 2.18
N LYS A 3 -11.81 -16.49 3.40
CA LYS A 3 -10.71 -16.60 4.37
C LYS A 3 -9.76 -17.71 3.91
N ILE A 4 -8.47 -17.41 3.85
CA ILE A 4 -7.38 -18.35 3.58
C ILE A 4 -6.34 -18.29 4.70
N SER A 5 -5.50 -19.33 4.82
CA SER A 5 -4.37 -19.32 5.74
C SER A 5 -3.20 -18.51 5.18
N PHE A 6 -2.24 -18.14 6.04
CA PHE A 6 -0.99 -17.51 5.60
C PHE A 6 -0.17 -18.41 4.68
N GLU A 7 -0.12 -19.71 4.93
CA GLU A 7 0.53 -20.66 4.01
C GLU A 7 -0.05 -20.59 2.61
N GLN A 8 -1.38 -20.48 2.49
CA GLN A 8 -2.05 -20.33 1.20
C GLN A 8 -1.75 -18.97 0.57
N TYR A 9 -1.67 -17.90 1.37
CA TYR A 9 -1.27 -16.58 0.94
C TYR A 9 0.17 -16.57 0.43
N ASN A 10 1.13 -17.08 1.20
CA ASN A 10 2.55 -17.12 0.82
C ASN A 10 2.73 -17.92 -0.48
N LYS A 11 2.07 -19.07 -0.62
CA LYS A 11 2.09 -19.82 -1.87
C LYS A 11 1.54 -19.03 -3.06
N TRP A 12 0.50 -18.25 -2.85
CA TRP A 12 -0.05 -17.38 -3.89
C TRP A 12 0.91 -16.23 -4.19
N ALA A 13 1.46 -15.55 -3.20
CA ALA A 13 2.40 -14.43 -3.36
C ALA A 13 3.66 -14.86 -4.12
N THR A 14 4.27 -15.99 -3.75
CA THR A 14 5.40 -16.60 -4.49
C THR A 14 5.06 -16.89 -5.95
N ALA A 15 3.83 -17.32 -6.22
CA ALA A 15 3.39 -17.57 -7.61
C ALA A 15 3.22 -16.30 -8.45
N GLN A 16 3.04 -15.12 -7.82
CA GLN A 16 3.01 -13.84 -8.53
C GLN A 16 4.44 -13.38 -8.89
N GLY A 17 5.44 -13.69 -8.06
CA GLY A 17 6.83 -13.24 -8.21
C GLY A 17 7.00 -11.74 -8.00
N GLY A 18 8.21 -11.23 -8.28
CA GLY A 18 8.55 -9.81 -8.20
C GLY A 18 8.27 -9.23 -6.81
N PHE A 19 7.90 -7.95 -6.76
CA PHE A 19 7.74 -7.25 -5.48
C PHE A 19 6.58 -7.76 -4.60
N ILE A 20 5.58 -8.48 -5.12
CA ILE A 20 4.57 -9.14 -4.28
C ILE A 20 5.22 -10.28 -3.48
N GLU A 21 6.16 -11.03 -4.09
CA GLU A 21 6.92 -12.05 -3.40
C GLU A 21 7.95 -11.42 -2.45
N GLU A 22 8.73 -10.46 -2.95
CA GLU A 22 9.86 -9.87 -2.22
C GLU A 22 9.41 -8.99 -1.05
N ASP A 23 8.42 -8.12 -1.26
CA ASP A 23 7.94 -7.15 -0.27
C ASP A 23 6.68 -7.62 0.46
N GLY A 24 6.04 -8.69 -0.01
CA GLY A 24 4.88 -9.31 0.62
C GLY A 24 5.23 -10.28 1.75
N GLU A 25 6.51 -10.61 1.95
CA GLU A 25 6.98 -11.29 3.15
C GLU A 25 6.84 -10.35 4.35
N PHE A 26 5.65 -10.33 4.87
CA PHE A 26 5.36 -9.66 6.11
C PHE A 26 5.57 -10.66 7.26
N ASP A 27 6.22 -10.25 8.35
CA ASP A 27 6.29 -10.96 9.63
C ASP A 27 4.87 -11.10 10.26
N ALA A 28 3.94 -11.46 9.42
CA ALA A 28 2.52 -11.46 9.67
C ALA A 28 2.07 -12.75 10.37
N GLU A 29 2.91 -13.77 10.43
CA GLU A 29 2.51 -15.04 11.01
C GLU A 29 2.01 -14.86 12.45
N GLU A 30 2.77 -14.22 13.32
CA GLU A 30 2.34 -14.00 14.70
C GLU A 30 1.19 -13.00 14.84
N ALA A 31 1.11 -12.00 13.93
CA ALA A 31 0.15 -10.92 14.07
C ALA A 31 -1.26 -11.27 13.57
N PHE A 32 -1.39 -12.22 12.65
CA PHE A 32 -2.65 -12.52 11.97
C PHE A 32 -3.04 -14.01 11.95
N GLU A 33 -2.34 -14.87 12.69
CA GLU A 33 -2.60 -16.31 12.72
C GLU A 33 -4.09 -16.65 12.97
N GLU A 34 -4.72 -15.95 13.92
CA GLU A 34 -6.12 -16.20 14.28
C GLU A 34 -7.10 -15.60 13.25
N GLU A 35 -6.75 -14.48 12.64
CA GLU A 35 -7.65 -13.72 11.77
C GLU A 35 -7.59 -14.22 10.32
N GLY A 36 -6.42 -14.70 9.87
CA GLY A 36 -6.17 -15.15 8.50
C GLY A 36 -6.30 -14.03 7.47
N VAL A 37 -6.20 -14.38 6.21
CA VAL A 37 -6.24 -13.45 5.09
C VAL A 37 -7.61 -13.50 4.40
N GLN A 38 -8.25 -12.35 4.22
CA GLN A 38 -9.44 -12.22 3.38
C GLN A 38 -9.03 -12.07 1.91
N PHE A 39 -9.19 -13.12 1.16
CA PHE A 39 -8.77 -13.23 -0.24
C PHE A 39 -9.96 -13.11 -1.20
N HIS A 40 -9.80 -12.30 -2.23
CA HIS A 40 -10.74 -12.20 -3.35
C HIS A 40 -9.99 -12.48 -4.66
N LYS A 41 -10.55 -13.35 -5.49
CA LYS A 41 -10.02 -13.63 -6.83
C LYS A 41 -10.85 -12.88 -7.86
N GLY A 42 -10.18 -12.12 -8.73
CA GLY A 42 -10.77 -11.23 -9.72
C GLY A 42 -11.02 -9.83 -9.16
N ASP A 43 -11.63 -8.97 -9.95
CA ASP A 43 -11.89 -7.59 -9.60
C ASP A 43 -12.91 -7.47 -8.46
N PHE A 44 -12.68 -6.50 -7.59
CA PHE A 44 -13.52 -6.27 -6.42
C PHE A 44 -13.92 -4.80 -6.29
N SER A 45 -15.23 -4.54 -6.23
CA SER A 45 -15.76 -3.20 -6.02
C SER A 45 -16.60 -3.16 -4.75
N VAL A 46 -16.37 -2.15 -3.91
CA VAL A 46 -17.03 -2.00 -2.61
C VAL A 46 -17.17 -0.51 -2.25
N ASP A 47 -18.19 -0.22 -1.44
CA ASP A 47 -18.40 1.16 -1.01
C ASP A 47 -17.41 1.58 0.08
N LYS A 48 -17.06 0.68 1.01
CA LYS A 48 -16.11 0.86 2.10
C LYS A 48 -15.27 -0.40 2.28
N LEU A 49 -13.96 -0.27 2.37
CA LEU A 49 -13.03 -1.36 2.65
C LEU A 49 -12.69 -1.36 4.14
N ASN A 50 -13.44 -2.11 4.92
CA ASN A 50 -13.18 -2.33 6.35
C ASN A 50 -13.65 -3.74 6.73
N ILE A 51 -12.97 -4.74 6.14
CA ILE A 51 -13.46 -6.14 6.17
C ILE A 51 -12.61 -6.97 7.14
N SER A 52 -11.30 -6.75 7.16
CA SER A 52 -10.33 -7.53 7.94
C SER A 52 -9.01 -6.78 8.00
N PRO A 53 -8.17 -7.02 9.01
CA PRO A 53 -6.82 -6.47 9.06
C PRO A 53 -5.96 -6.86 7.85
N CYS A 54 -6.17 -8.04 7.28
CA CYS A 54 -5.43 -8.51 6.12
C CYS A 54 -6.37 -8.78 4.93
N VAL A 55 -6.21 -8.01 3.86
CA VAL A 55 -7.03 -8.07 2.64
C VAL A 55 -6.15 -8.24 1.42
N VAL A 56 -6.46 -9.24 0.60
CA VAL A 56 -5.80 -9.51 -0.68
C VAL A 56 -6.84 -9.56 -1.80
N VAL A 57 -6.62 -8.79 -2.84
CA VAL A 57 -7.41 -8.79 -4.08
C VAL A 57 -6.51 -9.22 -5.23
N ASP A 58 -6.77 -10.39 -5.80
CA ASP A 58 -6.10 -10.92 -6.99
C ASP A 58 -6.79 -10.41 -8.27
N GLY A 59 -6.73 -9.11 -8.49
CA GLY A 59 -7.40 -8.33 -9.54
C GLY A 59 -7.43 -6.86 -9.17
N ASP A 60 -8.27 -6.08 -9.84
CA ASP A 60 -8.45 -4.65 -9.55
C ASP A 60 -9.33 -4.43 -8.31
N LEU A 61 -9.01 -3.41 -7.52
CA LEU A 61 -9.81 -2.97 -6.38
C LEU A 61 -10.37 -1.56 -6.60
N GLU A 62 -11.70 -1.44 -6.60
CA GLU A 62 -12.38 -0.16 -6.55
C GLU A 62 -13.10 0.04 -5.22
N VAL A 63 -12.70 1.09 -4.49
CA VAL A 63 -13.42 1.58 -3.31
C VAL A 63 -14.05 2.91 -3.65
N LYS A 64 -15.38 2.97 -3.72
CA LYS A 64 -16.12 4.17 -4.20
C LYS A 64 -15.94 5.40 -3.30
N GLY A 65 -15.49 5.21 -2.07
CA GLY A 65 -15.23 6.25 -1.08
C GLY A 65 -13.78 6.33 -0.65
N GLU A 66 -13.60 6.34 0.65
CA GLU A 66 -12.31 6.40 1.31
C GLU A 66 -11.86 5.00 1.74
N ILE A 67 -10.56 4.76 1.66
CA ILE A 67 -9.90 3.70 2.40
C ILE A 67 -9.39 4.36 3.68
N ASP A 68 -10.13 4.13 4.77
CA ASP A 68 -9.82 4.61 6.11
C ASP A 68 -9.82 3.40 7.03
N TRP A 69 -8.65 3.03 7.55
CA TRP A 69 -8.45 1.75 8.21
C TRP A 69 -8.64 1.88 9.72
N GLU A 70 -9.54 1.10 10.29
CA GLU A 70 -9.94 1.18 11.69
C GLU A 70 -9.27 0.11 12.58
N PHE A 71 -8.47 -0.78 11.99
CA PHE A 71 -7.75 -1.83 12.73
C PHE A 71 -6.42 -1.30 13.27
N GLU A 72 -5.90 -1.93 14.32
CA GLU A 72 -4.60 -1.60 14.94
C GLU A 72 -3.41 -2.07 14.10
N ARG A 73 -3.65 -2.87 13.08
CA ARG A 73 -2.67 -3.43 12.15
C ARG A 73 -3.30 -3.68 10.79
N GLY A 74 -2.50 -3.88 9.75
CA GLY A 74 -3.07 -4.14 8.44
C GLY A 74 -2.07 -4.51 7.35
N LEU A 75 -2.56 -5.30 6.42
CA LEU A 75 -1.93 -5.61 5.15
C LEU A 75 -2.95 -5.47 4.03
N LEU A 76 -2.65 -4.67 3.03
CA LEU A 76 -3.44 -4.56 1.81
C LEU A 76 -2.58 -4.96 0.61
N VAL A 77 -2.96 -6.02 -0.08
CA VAL A 77 -2.32 -6.43 -1.35
C VAL A 77 -3.35 -6.40 -2.46
N VAL A 78 -3.05 -5.67 -3.53
CA VAL A 78 -3.87 -5.60 -4.74
C VAL A 78 -3.01 -6.01 -5.93
N ASN A 79 -3.28 -7.18 -6.50
CA ASN A 79 -2.58 -7.70 -7.69
C ASN A 79 -3.21 -7.14 -8.98
N GLY A 80 -3.40 -5.82 -9.02
CA GLY A 80 -4.04 -5.06 -10.09
C GLY A 80 -4.00 -3.58 -9.74
N ASN A 81 -4.96 -2.82 -10.25
CA ASN A 81 -5.08 -1.38 -10.00
C ASN A 81 -5.93 -1.11 -8.75
N LEU A 82 -5.62 -0.01 -8.08
CA LEU A 82 -6.42 0.52 -6.99
C LEU A 82 -7.08 1.83 -7.40
N LYS A 83 -8.40 1.91 -7.22
CA LYS A 83 -9.16 3.15 -7.41
C LYS A 83 -9.95 3.50 -6.17
N CYS A 84 -9.79 4.73 -5.67
CA CYS A 84 -10.56 5.26 -4.53
C CYS A 84 -10.61 6.79 -4.55
N LYS A 85 -11.41 7.40 -3.66
CA LYS A 85 -11.37 8.87 -3.51
C LYS A 85 -10.21 9.30 -2.61
N ARG A 86 -10.07 8.69 -1.44
CA ARG A 86 -8.98 8.97 -0.50
C ARG A 86 -8.35 7.68 -0.03
N PHE A 87 -7.04 7.65 -0.07
CA PHE A 87 -6.24 6.53 0.40
C PHE A 87 -5.50 6.93 1.68
N ARG A 88 -5.97 6.37 2.80
CA ARG A 88 -5.40 6.58 4.14
C ARG A 88 -5.17 5.23 4.80
N PHE A 89 -4.17 4.52 4.33
CA PHE A 89 -3.85 3.20 4.87
C PHE A 89 -2.58 3.30 5.72
N PRO A 90 -2.67 3.11 7.06
CA PRO A 90 -1.54 3.38 7.97
C PRO A 90 -0.58 2.20 8.13
N PHE A 91 -0.69 1.16 7.30
CA PHE A 91 0.11 -0.05 7.40
C PHE A 91 0.69 -0.46 6.04
N GLN A 92 1.19 -1.70 5.94
CA GLN A 92 1.80 -2.22 4.72
C GLN A 92 0.79 -2.30 3.58
N ALA A 93 1.08 -1.65 2.47
CA ALA A 93 0.26 -1.72 1.26
C ALA A 93 1.10 -1.99 0.02
N ILE A 94 0.69 -2.98 -0.78
CA ILE A 94 1.34 -3.38 -2.03
C ILE A 94 0.30 -3.37 -3.13
N ILE A 95 0.51 -2.52 -4.14
CA ILE A 95 -0.38 -2.37 -5.29
C ILE A 95 0.42 -2.69 -6.55
N ALA A 96 0.12 -3.81 -7.21
CA ALA A 96 0.87 -4.26 -8.38
C ALA A 96 0.70 -3.35 -9.60
N GLY A 97 -0.48 -2.81 -9.79
CA GLY A 97 -0.83 -1.87 -10.88
C GLY A 97 -0.71 -0.42 -10.48
N ASN A 98 -1.64 0.38 -10.99
CA ASN A 98 -1.71 1.81 -10.77
C ASN A 98 -2.59 2.17 -9.58
N ILE A 99 -2.38 3.36 -9.01
CA ILE A 99 -3.32 3.99 -8.07
C ILE A 99 -3.97 5.20 -8.73
N GLU A 100 -5.30 5.22 -8.73
CA GLU A 100 -6.12 6.39 -9.06
C GLU A 100 -6.85 6.88 -7.81
N ALA A 101 -6.49 8.06 -7.30
CA ALA A 101 -7.10 8.65 -6.12
C ALA A 101 -7.19 10.16 -6.21
N GLU A 102 -8.10 10.79 -5.46
CA GLU A 102 -8.05 12.26 -5.31
C GLU A 102 -6.93 12.66 -4.36
N VAL A 103 -6.84 11.98 -3.22
CA VAL A 103 -5.85 12.28 -2.18
C VAL A 103 -5.25 10.96 -1.67
N ILE A 104 -3.92 10.92 -1.67
CA ILE A 104 -3.14 9.89 -0.97
C ILE A 104 -2.47 10.60 0.21
N ARG A 105 -2.90 10.23 1.42
CA ARG A 105 -2.31 10.74 2.64
C ARG A 105 -2.09 9.60 3.62
N ILE A 106 -0.87 9.13 3.66
CA ILE A 106 -0.51 7.95 4.42
C ILE A 106 0.23 8.36 5.66
N ASN A 107 -0.34 8.02 6.81
CA ASN A 107 0.18 8.34 8.12
C ASN A 107 0.32 7.06 8.94
N SER A 108 1.54 6.70 9.28
CA SER A 108 1.83 5.69 10.30
C SER A 108 2.82 6.27 11.30
N GLY A 109 2.75 5.83 12.52
CA GLY A 109 3.79 6.11 13.51
C GLY A 109 5.00 5.17 13.42
N CYS A 110 5.08 4.36 12.37
CA CYS A 110 6.09 3.32 12.15
C CYS A 110 6.46 3.31 10.65
N ASP A 111 7.66 2.87 10.33
CA ASP A 111 8.21 2.85 8.97
C ASP A 111 7.59 1.74 8.10
N TYR A 112 6.28 1.80 7.92
CA TYR A 112 5.58 0.93 6.97
C TYR A 112 5.79 1.40 5.53
N TYR A 113 5.44 0.54 4.57
CA TYR A 113 5.69 0.75 3.15
C TYR A 113 4.40 0.84 2.35
N LEU A 114 4.35 1.79 1.42
CA LEU A 114 3.47 1.74 0.26
C LEU A 114 4.33 1.47 -0.97
N ILE A 115 4.12 0.32 -1.60
CA ILE A 115 4.80 -0.07 -2.83
C ILE A 115 3.80 -0.10 -3.96
N VAL A 116 4.11 0.60 -5.06
CA VAL A 116 3.25 0.71 -6.25
C VAL A 116 4.05 0.29 -7.48
N GLY A 117 3.62 -0.78 -8.14
CA GLY A 117 4.27 -1.31 -9.33
C GLY A 117 4.07 -0.45 -10.57
N GLY A 118 2.91 0.19 -10.69
CA GLY A 118 2.55 1.10 -11.79
C GLY A 118 2.70 2.58 -11.44
N ASP A 119 1.80 3.38 -11.99
CA ASP A 119 1.76 4.83 -11.82
C ASP A 119 0.80 5.26 -10.70
N ILE A 120 1.05 6.43 -10.11
CA ILE A 120 0.10 7.11 -9.22
C ILE A 120 -0.50 8.32 -9.95
N HIS A 121 -1.83 8.38 -9.99
CA HIS A 121 -2.61 9.52 -10.45
C HIS A 121 -3.41 10.09 -9.28
N ALA A 122 -3.01 11.26 -8.77
CA ALA A 122 -3.67 11.90 -7.62
C ALA A 122 -3.58 13.42 -7.68
N LYS A 123 -4.47 14.12 -6.96
CA LYS A 123 -4.36 15.58 -6.77
C LYS A 123 -3.29 15.93 -5.74
N SER A 124 -3.08 15.04 -4.75
CA SER A 124 -2.09 15.23 -3.68
C SER A 124 -1.57 13.89 -3.20
N VAL A 125 -0.25 13.79 -3.02
CA VAL A 125 0.46 12.65 -2.41
C VAL A 125 1.28 13.18 -1.25
N VAL A 126 0.89 12.84 -0.03
CA VAL A 126 1.56 13.28 1.20
C VAL A 126 1.94 12.08 2.05
N GLU A 127 3.22 11.95 2.32
CA GLU A 127 3.82 10.98 3.22
C GLU A 127 3.93 11.58 4.64
N LEU A 128 3.53 10.80 5.65
CA LEU A 128 3.53 11.15 7.07
C LEU A 128 3.98 9.95 7.93
N GLY A 129 5.15 9.40 7.68
CA GLY A 129 5.69 8.25 8.41
C GLY A 129 5.64 6.92 7.66
N HIS A 130 5.51 6.98 6.32
CA HIS A 130 5.63 5.82 5.43
C HIS A 130 6.79 6.00 4.46
N VAL A 131 7.41 4.91 4.07
CA VAL A 131 8.26 4.87 2.88
C VAL A 131 7.36 4.61 1.67
N ILE A 132 7.35 5.52 0.69
CA ILE A 132 6.57 5.37 -0.54
C ILE A 132 7.51 5.07 -1.69
N THR A 133 7.36 3.90 -2.29
CA THR A 133 8.10 3.46 -3.47
C THR A 133 7.17 3.26 -4.65
N VAL A 134 7.44 3.96 -5.76
CA VAL A 134 6.67 3.89 -7.01
C VAL A 134 7.60 3.47 -8.14
N HIS A 135 7.35 2.32 -8.75
CA HIS A 135 8.15 1.84 -9.88
C HIS A 135 7.85 2.59 -11.17
N GLY A 136 6.61 3.04 -11.37
CA GLY A 136 6.20 3.88 -12.49
C GLY A 136 6.46 5.37 -12.24
N LYS A 137 5.44 6.20 -12.38
CA LYS A 137 5.49 7.66 -12.24
C LYS A 137 4.41 8.18 -11.29
N ILE A 138 4.63 9.37 -10.74
CA ILE A 138 3.60 10.11 -9.99
C ILE A 138 3.12 11.28 -10.82
N TYR A 139 1.83 11.27 -11.15
CA TYR A 139 1.10 12.36 -11.80
C TYR A 139 0.27 13.08 -10.72
N SER A 140 0.90 14.05 -10.07
CA SER A 140 0.28 14.86 -9.02
C SER A 140 0.88 16.26 -8.99
N PRO A 141 0.08 17.32 -8.84
CA PRO A 141 0.61 18.68 -8.64
C PRO A 141 1.22 18.88 -7.25
N GLU A 142 0.91 18.03 -6.28
CA GLU A 142 1.47 18.08 -4.94
C GLU A 142 2.06 16.73 -4.57
N VAL A 143 3.38 16.68 -4.37
CA VAL A 143 4.12 15.51 -3.85
C VAL A 143 4.99 16.00 -2.70
N ARG A 144 4.73 15.52 -1.48
CA ARG A 144 5.44 16.00 -0.29
C ARG A 144 5.70 14.89 0.72
N SER A 145 6.94 14.79 1.17
CA SER A 145 7.34 14.01 2.34
C SER A 145 7.39 14.88 3.58
N VAL A 146 7.02 14.32 4.71
CA VAL A 146 7.04 14.98 6.03
C VAL A 146 8.00 14.27 6.98
N MET A 147 8.08 12.96 6.96
CA MET A 147 8.91 12.16 7.89
C MET A 147 9.93 11.28 7.18
N ASN A 148 9.56 10.65 6.07
CA ASN A 148 10.42 9.73 5.34
C ASN A 148 10.75 10.25 3.94
N GLU A 149 10.71 9.38 2.95
CA GLU A 149 10.97 9.74 1.56
C GLU A 149 9.94 9.14 0.60
N ILE A 150 9.81 9.78 -0.55
CA ILE A 150 9.05 9.26 -1.69
C ILE A 150 10.06 9.01 -2.81
N SER A 151 10.13 7.79 -3.29
CA SER A 151 10.97 7.40 -4.42
C SER A 151 10.13 6.97 -5.64
N VAL A 152 10.63 7.34 -6.83
CA VAL A 152 9.99 7.04 -8.12
C VAL A 152 11.04 6.51 -9.08
N GLY A 153 10.85 5.29 -9.60
CA GLY A 153 11.81 4.67 -10.49
C GLY A 153 13.21 4.55 -9.88
N GLY A 154 13.31 4.28 -8.59
CA GLY A 154 14.57 4.18 -7.86
C GLY A 154 15.26 5.52 -7.54
N LYS A 155 14.59 6.65 -7.72
CA LYS A 155 15.10 7.98 -7.38
C LYS A 155 14.23 8.66 -6.35
N VAL A 156 14.83 9.21 -5.31
CA VAL A 156 14.12 10.03 -4.31
C VAL A 156 13.62 11.31 -4.98
N VAL A 157 12.31 11.56 -4.94
CA VAL A 157 11.66 12.73 -5.53
C VAL A 157 11.17 13.72 -4.47
N SER A 158 11.01 13.26 -3.23
CA SER A 158 10.71 14.10 -2.08
C SER A 158 11.29 13.44 -0.84
N ARG A 159 11.95 14.24 0.01
CA ARG A 159 12.56 13.82 1.27
C ARG A 159 12.17 14.81 2.36
N SER A 160 12.00 14.33 3.59
CA SER A 160 11.72 15.21 4.72
C SER A 160 12.94 16.07 5.07
N ALA A 161 12.70 17.27 5.61
CA ALA A 161 13.77 18.15 6.07
C ALA A 161 14.61 17.56 7.23
N TRP A 162 14.08 16.58 7.95
CA TRP A 162 14.80 15.86 9.02
C TRP A 162 15.89 14.95 8.46
N LEU A 163 15.63 14.31 7.31
CA LEU A 163 16.61 13.44 6.65
C LEU A 163 17.69 14.23 5.89
N GLU A 164 17.39 15.48 5.50
CA GLU A 164 18.37 16.35 4.84
C GLU A 164 19.47 16.85 5.81
N SER A 165 19.18 16.89 7.12
CA SER A 165 20.15 17.34 8.13
C SER A 165 21.22 16.30 8.50
N ASP A 166 21.00 15.02 8.22
CA ASP A 166 21.90 13.93 8.58
C ASP A 166 22.98 13.67 7.51
N ASP A 167 22.86 14.26 6.32
CA ASP A 167 23.81 14.10 5.21
C ASP A 167 24.93 15.19 5.20
N GLU A 168 24.98 16.09 6.20
CA GLU A 168 25.96 17.19 6.27
C GLU A 168 27.16 16.96 7.23
N ASP A 169 27.38 15.74 7.76
CA ASP A 169 28.52 15.41 8.65
C ASP A 169 29.58 14.53 7.98
#